data_2409a3e01dff06eb894d14f4ddbaa89e
#
_entry.id   2409a3e01dff06eb894d14f4ddbaa89e
#
_cell.length_a   1.000
_cell.length_b   1.000
_cell.length_c   1.000
_cell.angle_alpha   90.00
_cell.angle_beta   90.00
_cell.angle_gamma   90.00
#
_symmetry.space_group_name_H-M   'P 1'
#
loop_
_entity.id
_entity.type
_entity.pdbx_description
1 polymer ?
#
loop_
_entity_poly.entity_id
_entity_poly.type
_entity_poly.pdbx_seq_one_letter_code
_entity_poly.pdbx_strand_id
1 'polypeptide(L)'
;LEYIYSIFQKIYLGDIIVRNKVTNALPLRILLKKVAESIGQPVSFTRLTNVIQSTGVKLAKNTCISYMQYACEACLVLPISNIVGKLQERESSQKYYFVDNGFIRLLKTDPKADQLENLVALHLLRRYGFNDRVFFYRRDVEVDFYLPDEETAIQVCVKLATDPKTLEREVDALEKLSKELPVKRCIIVTMEEERTIES
;
A
#
# COMPACT_ATOMS: atom_id res chain seq x y z
N LEU A 1 -21.86 -6.49 3.46
CA LEU A 1 -20.83 -7.11 2.61
C LEU A 1 -21.28 -7.21 1.15
N GLU A 2 -22.55 -7.54 0.87
CA GLU A 2 -23.13 -7.66 -0.49
C GLU A 2 -23.00 -6.37 -1.31
N TYR A 3 -23.25 -5.21 -0.71
CA TYR A 3 -23.10 -3.92 -1.36
C TYR A 3 -21.65 -3.66 -1.81
N ILE A 4 -20.68 -3.89 -0.93
CA ILE A 4 -19.25 -3.74 -1.24
C ILE A 4 -18.83 -4.73 -2.35
N TYR A 5 -19.32 -5.97 -2.27
CA TYR A 5 -19.08 -6.97 -3.31
C TYR A 5 -19.65 -6.52 -4.68
N SER A 6 -20.84 -5.97 -4.70
CA SER A 6 -21.46 -5.46 -5.93
C SER A 6 -20.67 -4.31 -6.55
N ILE A 7 -20.14 -3.38 -5.75
CA ILE A 7 -19.28 -2.30 -6.22
C ILE A 7 -17.98 -2.88 -6.77
N PHE A 8 -17.33 -3.78 -6.00
CA PHE A 8 -16.10 -4.44 -6.45
C PHE A 8 -16.32 -5.15 -7.81
N GLN A 9 -17.43 -5.89 -7.97
CA GLN A 9 -17.75 -6.57 -9.22
C GLN A 9 -17.96 -5.60 -10.38
N LYS A 10 -18.61 -4.46 -10.18
CA LYS A 10 -18.77 -3.44 -11.22
C LYS A 10 -17.42 -2.89 -11.69
N ILE A 11 -16.54 -2.53 -10.78
CA ILE A 11 -15.19 -2.05 -11.10
C ILE A 11 -14.38 -3.18 -11.79
N TYR A 12 -14.36 -4.36 -11.20
CA TYR A 12 -13.58 -5.50 -11.70
C TYR A 12 -14.01 -5.95 -13.09
N LEU A 13 -15.31 -6.16 -13.29
CA LEU A 13 -15.85 -6.64 -14.58
C LEU A 13 -15.96 -5.51 -15.61
N GLY A 14 -16.52 -4.37 -15.23
CA GLY A 14 -16.79 -3.27 -16.14
C GLY A 14 -15.55 -2.46 -16.48
N ASP A 15 -14.92 -1.88 -15.44
CA ASP A 15 -13.86 -0.89 -15.66
C ASP A 15 -12.49 -1.54 -15.93
N ILE A 16 -12.27 -2.76 -15.47
CA ILE A 16 -10.99 -3.44 -15.72
C ILE A 16 -11.12 -4.46 -16.86
N ILE A 17 -11.96 -5.48 -16.72
CA ILE A 17 -12.01 -6.60 -17.70
C ILE A 17 -12.58 -6.15 -19.05
N VAL A 18 -13.79 -5.60 -19.05
CA VAL A 18 -14.48 -5.25 -20.31
C VAL A 18 -13.78 -4.09 -21.00
N ARG A 19 -13.48 -3.02 -20.27
CA ARG A 19 -12.82 -1.83 -20.81
C ARG A 19 -11.46 -2.14 -21.46
N ASN A 20 -10.67 -3.00 -20.85
CA ASN A 20 -9.31 -3.35 -21.32
C ASN A 20 -9.28 -4.68 -22.11
N LYS A 21 -10.44 -5.26 -22.45
CA LYS A 21 -10.56 -6.50 -23.23
C LYS A 21 -9.72 -7.64 -22.64
N VAL A 22 -9.70 -7.79 -21.32
CA VAL A 22 -8.96 -8.83 -20.63
C VAL A 22 -9.59 -10.19 -20.98
N THR A 23 -8.85 -11.02 -21.70
CA THR A 23 -9.34 -12.34 -22.16
C THR A 23 -9.24 -13.42 -21.09
N ASN A 24 -8.31 -13.30 -20.15
CA ASN A 24 -8.14 -14.24 -19.04
C ASN A 24 -8.16 -13.48 -17.70
N ALA A 25 -9.27 -13.59 -16.99
CA ALA A 25 -9.48 -12.90 -15.73
C ALA A 25 -8.81 -13.58 -14.51
N LEU A 26 -8.40 -14.85 -14.63
CA LEU A 26 -7.85 -15.61 -13.51
C LEU A 26 -6.53 -15.01 -12.97
N PRO A 27 -5.53 -14.69 -13.84
CA PRO A 27 -4.30 -14.04 -13.37
C PRO A 27 -4.56 -12.69 -12.70
N LEU A 28 -5.48 -11.89 -13.22
CA LEU A 28 -5.87 -10.59 -12.63
C LEU A 28 -6.47 -10.77 -11.22
N ARG A 29 -7.34 -11.78 -11.05
CA ARG A 29 -7.94 -12.07 -9.73
C ARG A 29 -6.89 -12.49 -8.71
N ILE A 30 -5.92 -13.33 -9.10
CA ILE A 30 -4.82 -13.75 -8.23
C ILE A 30 -3.93 -12.54 -7.91
N LEU A 31 -3.64 -11.69 -8.90
CA LEU A 31 -2.89 -10.46 -8.70
C LEU A 31 -3.53 -9.57 -7.63
N LEU A 32 -4.82 -9.28 -7.73
CA LEU A 32 -5.51 -8.44 -6.75
C LEU A 32 -5.51 -9.05 -5.34
N LYS A 33 -5.64 -10.37 -5.21
CA LYS A 33 -5.47 -11.06 -3.92
C LYS A 33 -4.05 -10.87 -3.37
N LYS A 34 -3.03 -11.02 -4.20
CA LYS A 34 -1.64 -10.82 -3.78
C LYS A 34 -1.34 -9.37 -3.40
N VAL A 35 -1.94 -8.41 -4.08
CA VAL A 35 -1.85 -6.99 -3.69
C VAL A 35 -2.49 -6.77 -2.31
N ALA A 36 -3.66 -7.36 -2.04
CA ALA A 36 -4.29 -7.28 -0.73
C ALA A 36 -3.45 -7.92 0.39
N GLU A 37 -2.72 -9.00 0.09
CA GLU A 37 -1.77 -9.63 1.03
C GLU A 37 -0.47 -8.84 1.20
N SER A 38 -0.19 -7.86 0.31
CA SER A 38 1.04 -7.07 0.28
C SER A 38 0.84 -5.61 0.71
N ILE A 39 -0.31 -5.28 1.30
CA ILE A 39 -0.54 -3.94 1.86
C ILE A 39 0.57 -3.64 2.88
N GLY A 40 1.08 -2.41 2.85
CA GLY A 40 2.21 -2.01 3.67
C GLY A 40 3.59 -2.48 3.16
N GLN A 41 3.64 -3.28 2.09
CA GLN A 41 4.91 -3.74 1.53
C GLN A 41 5.09 -3.31 0.06
N PRO A 42 6.27 -2.86 -0.35
CA PRO A 42 6.54 -2.57 -1.74
C PRO A 42 6.39 -3.81 -2.62
N VAL A 43 5.70 -3.65 -3.74
CA VAL A 43 5.40 -4.71 -4.69
C VAL A 43 6.45 -4.77 -5.78
N SER A 44 7.12 -5.91 -5.91
CA SER A 44 7.99 -6.22 -7.05
C SER A 44 7.22 -7.01 -8.10
N PHE A 45 7.09 -6.48 -9.31
CA PHE A 45 6.39 -7.16 -10.41
C PHE A 45 7.02 -8.49 -10.79
N THR A 46 8.35 -8.61 -10.70
CA THR A 46 9.04 -9.89 -10.93
C THR A 46 8.61 -10.94 -9.90
N ARG A 47 8.64 -10.57 -8.60
CA ARG A 47 8.21 -11.47 -7.52
C ARG A 47 6.73 -11.82 -7.65
N LEU A 48 5.89 -10.83 -7.95
CA LEU A 48 4.45 -11.02 -8.11
C LEU A 48 4.14 -11.97 -9.27
N THR A 49 4.79 -11.80 -10.43
CA THR A 49 4.66 -12.70 -11.58
C THR A 49 5.06 -14.12 -11.22
N ASN A 50 6.21 -14.31 -10.56
CA ASN A 50 6.69 -15.64 -10.16
C ASN A 50 5.70 -16.34 -9.20
N VAL A 51 5.14 -15.60 -8.23
CA VAL A 51 4.13 -16.14 -7.31
C VAL A 51 2.86 -16.54 -8.06
N ILE A 52 2.39 -15.75 -9.03
CA ILE A 52 1.21 -16.11 -9.83
C ILE A 52 1.52 -17.34 -10.69
N GLN A 53 2.68 -17.42 -11.31
CA GLN A 53 3.09 -18.57 -12.11
C GLN A 53 3.23 -19.85 -11.28
N SER A 54 3.65 -19.76 -10.02
CA SER A 54 3.74 -20.92 -9.12
C SER A 54 2.39 -21.55 -8.80
N THR A 55 1.28 -20.85 -9.04
CA THR A 55 -0.09 -21.42 -8.97
C THR A 55 -0.51 -22.18 -10.23
N GLY A 56 0.39 -22.37 -11.20
CA GLY A 56 0.11 -23.01 -12.50
C GLY A 56 -0.51 -22.05 -13.54
N VAL A 57 -0.67 -20.78 -13.21
CA VAL A 57 -1.27 -19.78 -14.10
C VAL A 57 -0.19 -19.08 -14.92
N LYS A 58 -0.27 -19.15 -16.24
CA LYS A 58 0.66 -18.45 -17.13
C LYS A 58 0.40 -16.94 -17.09
N LEU A 59 1.44 -16.15 -16.81
CA LEU A 59 1.40 -14.71 -16.81
C LEU A 59 2.77 -14.15 -17.20
N ALA A 60 2.83 -13.29 -18.21
CA ALA A 60 4.04 -12.53 -18.54
C ALA A 60 4.18 -11.32 -17.62
N LYS A 61 5.41 -10.91 -17.31
CA LYS A 61 5.67 -9.74 -16.45
C LYS A 61 5.02 -8.47 -17.00
N ASN A 62 5.09 -8.23 -18.30
CA ASN A 62 4.47 -7.06 -18.92
C ASN A 62 2.94 -7.08 -18.77
N THR A 63 2.30 -8.25 -18.87
CA THR A 63 0.87 -8.39 -18.63
C THR A 63 0.53 -8.14 -17.15
N CYS A 64 1.38 -8.59 -16.22
CA CYS A 64 1.24 -8.29 -14.80
C CYS A 64 1.27 -6.78 -14.53
N ILE A 65 2.21 -6.06 -15.13
CA ILE A 65 2.32 -4.58 -15.06
C ILE A 65 1.05 -3.93 -15.64
N SER A 66 0.60 -4.35 -16.83
CA SER A 66 -0.61 -3.81 -17.45
C SER A 66 -1.85 -4.03 -16.57
N TYR A 67 -1.99 -5.20 -15.94
CA TYR A 67 -3.12 -5.48 -15.05
C TYR A 67 -3.11 -4.60 -13.81
N MET A 68 -1.92 -4.31 -13.25
CA MET A 68 -1.81 -3.36 -12.15
C MET A 68 -2.18 -1.95 -12.60
N GLN A 69 -1.71 -1.52 -13.76
CA GLN A 69 -2.05 -0.23 -14.35
C GLN A 69 -3.58 -0.11 -14.55
N TYR A 70 -4.26 -1.12 -15.07
CA TYR A 70 -5.72 -1.12 -15.21
C TYR A 70 -6.45 -0.99 -13.87
N ALA A 71 -5.92 -1.65 -12.83
CA ALA A 71 -6.47 -1.53 -11.48
C ALA A 71 -6.29 -0.11 -10.90
N CYS A 72 -5.15 0.55 -11.18
CA CYS A 72 -4.92 1.94 -10.82
C CYS A 72 -5.82 2.91 -11.60
N GLU A 73 -5.94 2.75 -12.92
CA GLU A 73 -6.80 3.57 -13.78
C GLU A 73 -8.29 3.45 -13.42
N ALA A 74 -8.71 2.27 -12.96
CA ALA A 74 -10.05 2.04 -12.42
C ALA A 74 -10.24 2.56 -10.98
N CYS A 75 -9.24 3.21 -10.40
CA CYS A 75 -9.20 3.65 -9.01
C CYS A 75 -9.52 2.52 -8.01
N LEU A 76 -9.24 1.25 -8.36
CA LEU A 76 -9.41 0.12 -7.44
C LEU A 76 -8.27 0.08 -6.43
N VAL A 77 -7.05 0.39 -6.88
CA VAL A 77 -5.84 0.50 -6.06
C VAL A 77 -5.11 1.82 -6.35
N LEU A 78 -4.43 2.33 -5.35
CA LEU A 78 -3.74 3.61 -5.35
C LEU A 78 -2.26 3.38 -5.03
N PRO A 79 -1.33 3.79 -5.92
CA PRO A 79 0.10 3.62 -5.68
C PRO A 79 0.65 4.73 -4.79
N ILE A 80 1.63 4.39 -3.95
CA ILE A 80 2.49 5.32 -3.22
C ILE A 80 3.95 4.93 -3.51
N SER A 81 4.74 5.90 -3.95
CA SER A 81 6.15 5.69 -4.33
C SER A 81 7.09 5.86 -3.14
N ASN A 82 8.27 5.27 -3.22
CA ASN A 82 9.35 5.54 -2.28
C ASN A 82 9.92 6.95 -2.53
N ILE A 83 10.12 7.76 -1.48
CA ILE A 83 10.70 9.10 -1.63
C ILE A 83 12.15 9.03 -2.09
N VAL A 84 12.88 7.98 -1.71
CA VAL A 84 14.26 7.75 -2.10
C VAL A 84 14.35 6.78 -3.27
N GLY A 85 15.44 6.86 -4.01
CA GLY A 85 15.68 6.03 -5.19
C GLY A 85 15.56 6.81 -6.50
N LYS A 86 16.10 6.20 -7.56
CA LYS A 86 15.98 6.73 -8.92
C LYS A 86 14.56 6.55 -9.44
N LEU A 87 14.15 7.32 -10.43
CA LEU A 87 12.81 7.23 -11.03
C LEU A 87 12.40 5.79 -11.36
N GLN A 88 13.32 5.01 -11.95
CA GLN A 88 13.04 3.62 -12.28
C GLN A 88 12.72 2.75 -11.04
N GLU A 89 13.39 2.99 -9.91
CA GLU A 89 13.14 2.26 -8.65
C GLU A 89 11.81 2.68 -8.04
N ARG A 90 11.50 3.97 -8.08
CA ARG A 90 10.23 4.53 -7.60
C ARG A 90 9.04 3.94 -8.35
N GLU A 91 9.13 3.79 -9.67
CA GLU A 91 8.06 3.24 -10.50
C GLU A 91 7.96 1.71 -10.41
N SER A 92 9.07 1.01 -10.17
CA SER A 92 9.09 -0.46 -10.16
C SER A 92 8.83 -1.10 -8.79
N SER A 93 8.79 -0.30 -7.73
CA SER A 93 8.65 -0.79 -6.34
C SER A 93 7.77 0.15 -5.52
N GLN A 94 6.48 0.18 -5.82
CA GLN A 94 5.48 0.99 -5.12
C GLN A 94 4.73 0.17 -4.08
N LYS A 95 4.24 0.83 -3.01
CA LYS A 95 3.18 0.29 -2.15
C LYS A 95 1.83 0.56 -2.81
N TYR A 96 0.89 -0.38 -2.69
CA TYR A 96 -0.46 -0.25 -3.26
C TYR A 96 -1.51 -0.38 -2.17
N TYR A 97 -2.47 0.55 -2.18
CA TYR A 97 -3.57 0.62 -1.22
C TYR A 97 -4.91 0.54 -1.94
N PHE A 98 -5.88 -0.18 -1.38
CA PHE A 98 -7.22 -0.24 -1.96
C PHE A 98 -8.02 1.02 -1.61
N VAL A 99 -8.84 1.48 -2.55
CA VAL A 99 -9.69 2.68 -2.38
C VAL A 99 -10.74 2.52 -1.27
N ASP A 100 -11.00 1.29 -0.84
CA ASP A 100 -11.94 0.95 0.24
C ASP A 100 -11.48 -0.28 1.01
N ASN A 101 -11.50 -0.19 2.35
CA ASN A 101 -11.14 -1.29 3.25
C ASN A 101 -12.06 -2.52 3.10
N GLY A 102 -13.28 -2.34 2.61
CA GLY A 102 -14.19 -3.43 2.32
C GLY A 102 -13.67 -4.36 1.22
N PHE A 103 -12.92 -3.82 0.24
CA PHE A 103 -12.30 -4.64 -0.81
C PHE A 103 -11.20 -5.56 -0.26
N ILE A 104 -10.43 -5.09 0.71
CA ILE A 104 -9.43 -5.92 1.39
C ILE A 104 -10.09 -7.12 2.07
N ARG A 105 -11.23 -6.90 2.73
CA ARG A 105 -12.01 -7.97 3.39
C ARG A 105 -12.60 -8.99 2.40
N LEU A 106 -12.82 -8.61 1.15
CA LEU A 106 -13.24 -9.56 0.11
C LEU A 106 -12.09 -10.44 -0.41
N LEU A 107 -10.86 -9.94 -0.29
CA LEU A 107 -9.68 -10.55 -0.91
C LEU A 107 -8.76 -11.26 0.09
N LYS A 108 -8.80 -10.90 1.39
CA LYS A 108 -7.92 -11.40 2.45
C LYS A 108 -8.73 -11.85 3.67
N THR A 109 -8.30 -12.94 4.31
CA THR A 109 -9.02 -13.59 5.42
C THR A 109 -8.86 -12.85 6.75
N ASP A 110 -7.67 -12.33 7.10
CA ASP A 110 -7.41 -11.55 8.32
C ASP A 110 -6.75 -10.20 7.97
N PRO A 111 -7.56 -9.17 7.70
CA PRO A 111 -7.07 -7.90 7.19
C PRO A 111 -6.82 -6.82 8.26
N LYS A 112 -6.90 -7.08 9.57
CA LYS A 112 -6.97 -6.03 10.60
C LYS A 112 -5.82 -5.01 10.57
N ALA A 113 -4.58 -5.48 10.54
CA ALA A 113 -3.40 -4.61 10.48
C ALA A 113 -3.36 -3.83 9.15
N ASP A 114 -3.57 -4.54 8.04
CA ASP A 114 -3.58 -3.94 6.71
C ASP A 114 -4.68 -2.88 6.54
N GLN A 115 -5.84 -3.07 7.20
CA GLN A 115 -6.94 -2.11 7.15
C GLN A 115 -6.61 -0.80 7.85
N LEU A 116 -5.84 -0.82 8.94
CA LEU A 116 -5.41 0.41 9.60
C LEU A 116 -4.46 1.20 8.70
N GLU A 117 -3.43 0.56 8.17
CA GLU A 117 -2.48 1.21 7.27
C GLU A 117 -3.15 1.71 5.99
N ASN A 118 -4.04 0.91 5.39
CA ASN A 118 -4.83 1.32 4.24
C ASN A 118 -5.73 2.53 4.54
N LEU A 119 -6.34 2.58 5.73
CA LEU A 119 -7.16 3.71 6.16
C LEU A 119 -6.34 5.00 6.26
N VAL A 120 -5.14 4.91 6.85
CA VAL A 120 -4.20 6.04 6.94
C VAL A 120 -3.79 6.49 5.54
N ALA A 121 -3.40 5.56 4.66
CA ALA A 121 -3.09 5.86 3.26
C ALA A 121 -4.22 6.62 2.56
N LEU A 122 -5.45 6.12 2.67
CA LEU A 122 -6.62 6.77 2.08
C LEU A 122 -6.87 8.18 2.63
N HIS A 123 -6.72 8.37 3.94
CA HIS A 123 -6.85 9.67 4.57
C HIS A 123 -5.81 10.66 4.02
N LEU A 124 -4.56 10.24 3.95
CA LEU A 124 -3.46 11.07 3.44
C LEU A 124 -3.65 11.40 1.96
N LEU A 125 -3.95 10.42 1.12
CA LEU A 125 -4.17 10.61 -0.31
C LEU A 125 -5.37 11.54 -0.60
N ARG A 126 -6.46 11.43 0.16
CA ARG A 126 -7.62 12.33 0.03
C ARG A 126 -7.30 13.75 0.46
N ARG A 127 -6.47 13.93 1.47
CA ARG A 127 -6.10 15.24 2.02
C ARG A 127 -5.07 15.96 1.19
N TYR A 128 -4.02 15.27 0.74
CA TYR A 128 -2.85 15.86 0.08
C TYR A 128 -2.85 15.64 -1.44
N GLY A 129 -3.72 14.78 -1.97
CA GLY A 129 -3.81 14.46 -3.40
C GLY A 129 -3.04 13.21 -3.78
N PHE A 130 -3.26 12.76 -5.02
CA PHE A 130 -2.73 11.50 -5.54
C PHE A 130 -1.38 11.64 -6.27
N ASN A 131 -0.82 12.85 -6.34
CA ASN A 131 0.36 13.15 -7.16
C ASN A 131 1.51 13.62 -6.28
N ASP A 132 2.48 12.75 -6.04
CA ASP A 132 3.80 13.05 -5.46
C ASP A 132 3.82 13.97 -4.22
N ARG A 133 2.83 13.80 -3.33
CA ARG A 133 2.78 14.50 -2.04
C ARG A 133 2.78 13.56 -0.84
N VAL A 134 2.47 12.28 -1.08
CA VAL A 134 2.49 11.22 -0.09
C VAL A 134 3.44 10.16 -0.57
N PHE A 135 4.47 9.86 0.21
CA PHE A 135 5.49 8.86 -0.08
C PHE A 135 5.60 7.88 1.07
N PHE A 136 6.26 6.74 0.84
CA PHE A 136 6.89 5.98 1.91
C PHE A 136 8.41 6.16 1.83
N TYR A 137 9.11 5.80 2.90
CA TYR A 137 10.57 5.76 2.90
C TYR A 137 11.03 4.33 3.13
N ARG A 138 11.95 3.86 2.30
CA ARG A 138 12.60 2.56 2.51
C ARG A 138 14.02 2.57 1.96
N ARG A 139 14.98 2.43 2.87
CA ARG A 139 16.40 2.21 2.61
C ARG A 139 16.93 1.23 3.65
N ASP A 140 17.55 1.71 4.72
CA ASP A 140 18.04 0.90 5.85
C ASP A 140 16.92 0.60 6.86
N VAL A 141 15.93 1.48 6.93
CA VAL A 141 14.70 1.33 7.69
C VAL A 141 13.50 1.62 6.79
N GLU A 142 12.32 1.25 7.27
CA GLU A 142 11.07 1.55 6.58
C GLU A 142 10.23 2.51 7.43
N VAL A 143 9.71 3.58 6.79
CA VAL A 143 8.70 4.47 7.36
C VAL A 143 7.49 4.44 6.43
N ASP A 144 6.31 4.19 7.01
CA ASP A 144 5.10 3.90 6.24
C ASP A 144 4.65 5.06 5.37
N PHE A 145 4.69 6.29 5.91
CA PHE A 145 4.36 7.48 5.13
C PHE A 145 5.29 8.64 5.47
N TYR A 146 5.61 9.42 4.46
CA TYR A 146 6.32 10.67 4.56
C TYR A 146 5.67 11.74 3.70
N LEU A 147 5.45 12.90 4.28
CA LEU A 147 4.84 14.08 3.66
C LEU A 147 5.90 15.19 3.55
N PRO A 148 6.55 15.36 2.38
CA PRO A 148 7.62 16.33 2.20
C PRO A 148 7.19 17.77 2.48
N ASP A 149 6.01 18.17 2.00
CA ASP A 149 5.48 19.53 2.16
C ASP A 149 5.21 19.89 3.62
N GLU A 150 4.90 18.90 4.46
CA GLU A 150 4.61 19.03 5.89
C GLU A 150 5.82 18.66 6.76
N GLU A 151 6.90 18.15 6.15
CA GLU A 151 8.06 17.60 6.86
C GLU A 151 7.63 16.63 7.99
N THR A 152 6.65 15.77 7.66
CA THR A 152 6.01 14.87 8.63
C THR A 152 6.24 13.41 8.25
N ALA A 153 6.74 12.62 9.20
CA ALA A 153 6.92 11.18 9.11
C ALA A 153 5.84 10.45 9.92
N ILE A 154 5.26 9.38 9.36
CA ILE A 154 4.14 8.66 9.96
C ILE A 154 4.42 7.16 9.91
N GLN A 155 4.33 6.50 11.07
CA GLN A 155 4.30 5.05 11.21
C GLN A 155 2.89 4.58 11.59
N VAL A 156 2.53 3.36 11.22
CA VAL A 156 1.23 2.78 11.53
C VAL A 156 1.44 1.45 12.25
N CYS A 157 0.97 1.36 13.48
CA CYS A 157 1.08 0.16 14.31
C CYS A 157 -0.24 -0.14 15.01
N VAL A 158 -0.74 -1.37 14.91
CA VAL A 158 -2.02 -1.74 15.55
C VAL A 158 -1.96 -1.64 17.06
N LYS A 159 -0.83 -2.05 17.66
CA LYS A 159 -0.64 -2.08 19.12
C LYS A 159 0.79 -1.70 19.50
N LEU A 160 0.95 -0.63 20.26
CA LEU A 160 2.22 -0.21 20.84
C LEU A 160 2.43 -0.77 22.25
N ALA A 161 1.35 -0.89 23.06
CA ALA A 161 1.43 -1.23 24.48
C ALA A 161 1.82 -2.67 24.77
N THR A 162 1.66 -3.59 23.83
CA THR A 162 1.87 -5.03 24.06
C THR A 162 3.31 -5.48 23.96
N ASP A 163 4.17 -4.69 23.29
CA ASP A 163 5.61 -5.02 23.15
C ASP A 163 6.46 -3.74 23.13
N PRO A 164 7.24 -3.48 24.18
CA PRO A 164 8.18 -2.34 24.23
C PRO A 164 9.14 -2.28 23.05
N LYS A 165 9.57 -3.43 22.52
CA LYS A 165 10.44 -3.51 21.34
C LYS A 165 9.80 -2.98 20.07
N THR A 166 8.46 -3.07 19.97
CA THR A 166 7.73 -2.50 18.84
C THR A 166 7.83 -0.99 18.86
N LEU A 167 7.62 -0.35 20.01
CA LEU A 167 7.75 1.10 20.14
C LEU A 167 9.19 1.55 19.82
N GLU A 168 10.21 0.89 20.40
CA GLU A 168 11.61 1.22 20.13
C GLU A 168 11.93 1.14 18.63
N ARG A 169 11.45 0.10 17.95
CA ARG A 169 11.63 -0.08 16.50
C ARG A 169 11.00 1.04 15.69
N GLU A 170 9.74 1.42 15.99
CA GLU A 170 9.04 2.47 15.27
C GLU A 170 9.70 3.84 15.48
N VAL A 171 10.11 4.15 16.71
CA VAL A 171 10.85 5.38 17.05
C VAL A 171 12.22 5.39 16.36
N ASP A 172 12.98 4.32 16.42
CA ASP A 172 14.31 4.20 15.77
C ASP A 172 14.21 4.43 14.24
N ALA A 173 13.14 3.92 13.61
CA ALA A 173 12.92 4.14 12.19
C ALA A 173 12.66 5.63 11.86
N LEU A 174 11.85 6.32 12.67
CA LEU A 174 11.57 7.74 12.53
C LEU A 174 12.81 8.61 12.78
N GLU A 175 13.60 8.28 13.81
CA GLU A 175 14.88 8.96 14.11
C GLU A 175 15.91 8.79 12.99
N LYS A 176 16.00 7.59 12.40
CA LYS A 176 16.89 7.35 11.25
C LYS A 176 16.46 8.14 10.03
N LEU A 177 15.16 8.21 9.76
CA LEU A 177 14.63 9.03 8.67
C LEU A 177 14.99 10.51 8.88
N SER A 178 14.86 11.03 10.11
CA SER A 178 15.13 12.43 10.44
C SER A 178 16.60 12.84 10.20
N LYS A 179 17.51 11.89 10.11
CA LYS A 179 18.92 12.14 9.75
C LYS A 179 19.14 12.27 8.25
N GLU A 180 18.21 11.76 7.43
CA GLU A 180 18.33 11.75 5.98
C GLU A 180 17.39 12.76 5.28
N LEU A 181 16.23 13.02 5.86
CA LEU A 181 15.21 13.90 5.30
C LEU A 181 14.76 14.94 6.34
N PRO A 182 14.29 16.12 5.91
CA PRO A 182 13.70 17.10 6.81
C PRO A 182 12.45 16.54 7.50
N VAL A 183 12.48 16.44 8.83
CA VAL A 183 11.34 15.98 9.64
C VAL A 183 11.15 16.94 10.82
N LYS A 184 9.99 17.60 10.86
CA LYS A 184 9.55 18.45 11.97
C LYS A 184 8.62 17.73 12.93
N ARG A 185 7.92 16.69 12.43
CA ARG A 185 6.92 15.97 13.19
C ARG A 185 6.96 14.48 12.88
N CYS A 186 7.00 13.69 13.95
CA CYS A 186 6.85 12.25 13.91
C CYS A 186 5.49 11.85 14.50
N ILE A 187 4.78 10.96 13.83
CA ILE A 187 3.46 10.46 14.25
C ILE A 187 3.48 8.94 14.21
N ILE A 188 3.00 8.30 15.27
CA ILE A 188 2.69 6.87 15.24
C ILE A 188 1.18 6.74 15.39
N VAL A 189 0.52 6.19 14.38
CA VAL A 189 -0.93 5.95 14.38
C VAL A 189 -1.22 4.57 14.94
N THR A 190 -2.07 4.51 15.96
CA THR A 190 -2.47 3.26 16.62
C THR A 190 -4.00 3.13 16.70
N MET A 191 -4.49 1.93 17.01
CA MET A 191 -5.93 1.71 17.18
C MET A 191 -6.46 2.01 18.59
N GLU A 192 -5.61 1.92 19.62
CA GLU A 192 -6.08 1.83 21.00
C GLU A 192 -5.43 2.86 21.95
N GLU A 193 -4.48 3.68 21.47
CA GLU A 193 -3.69 4.55 22.34
C GLU A 193 -3.47 5.93 21.76
N GLU A 194 -3.51 6.93 22.65
CA GLU A 194 -3.08 8.30 22.34
C GLU A 194 -2.11 8.76 23.43
N ARG A 195 -0.88 9.12 23.04
CA ARG A 195 0.12 9.73 23.91
C ARG A 195 1.13 10.54 23.12
N THR A 196 1.68 11.57 23.77
CA THR A 196 2.83 12.32 23.25
C THR A 196 4.10 11.73 23.84
N ILE A 197 5.13 11.53 23.00
CA ILE A 197 6.46 11.13 23.41
C ILE A 197 7.38 12.31 23.11
N GLU A 198 7.98 12.87 24.14
CA GLU A 198 8.99 13.91 24.00
C GLU A 198 10.35 13.23 23.80
N SER A 199 11.11 13.63 22.76
CA SER A 199 12.46 13.14 22.44
C SER A 199 13.52 14.15 22.84
#